data_550f57d2b16b6a0486c4e2bbcd9b95d2
#
_entry.id   550f57d2b16b6a0486c4e2bbcd9b95d2
#
_cell.length_a   1.000
_cell.length_b   1.000
_cell.length_c   1.000
_cell.angle_alpha   90.00
_cell.angle_beta   90.00
_cell.angle_gamma   90.00
#
_symmetry.space_group_name_H-M   'P 1'
#
loop_
_entity.id
_entity.type
_entity.pdbx_description
1 polymer ?
#
loop_
_entity_poly.entity_id
_entity_poly.type
_entity_poly.pdbx_seq_one_letter_code
_entity_poly.pdbx_strand_id
1 'polypeptide(L)'
;DYYRYFLEKEIPMYVSTITVAEYCVNGDISELPLRSVRIIPFNIQHAPVAGGFASVLYSARKANDISVDNRLIIPNDVKLFAQAECTPDVKYFVTSDTKSSKLIGKISEQKSVSFEHMDIHVPYTEQFGVLPMTV
;
A
#
# COMPACT_ATOMS: atom_id res chain seq x y z
N ASP A 1 -10.58 -0.41 -14.54
CA ASP A 1 -10.78 -0.89 -13.17
C ASP A 1 -9.71 -1.91 -12.82
N TYR A 2 -8.83 -1.56 -11.86
CA TYR A 2 -7.70 -2.38 -11.42
C TYR A 2 -8.16 -3.73 -10.86
N TYR A 3 -9.20 -3.74 -10.04
CA TYR A 3 -9.70 -4.96 -9.43
C TYR A 3 -10.11 -5.98 -10.49
N ARG A 4 -10.86 -5.53 -11.46
CA ARG A 4 -11.30 -6.40 -12.58
C ARG A 4 -10.11 -6.91 -13.36
N TYR A 5 -9.16 -6.06 -13.66
CA TYR A 5 -7.94 -6.43 -14.38
C TYR A 5 -7.16 -7.52 -13.62
N PHE A 6 -6.99 -7.35 -12.31
CA PHE A 6 -6.28 -8.33 -11.51
C PHE A 6 -7.00 -9.67 -11.45
N LEU A 7 -8.34 -9.65 -11.37
CA LEU A 7 -9.13 -10.89 -11.42
C LEU A 7 -9.00 -11.60 -12.76
N GLU A 8 -9.09 -10.87 -13.87
CA GLU A 8 -9.00 -11.43 -15.21
C GLU A 8 -7.62 -12.02 -15.52
N LYS A 9 -6.58 -11.41 -14.98
CA LYS A 9 -5.19 -11.87 -15.16
C LYS A 9 -4.76 -12.87 -14.08
N GLU A 10 -5.65 -13.22 -13.19
CA GLU A 10 -5.36 -14.14 -12.07
C GLU A 10 -4.18 -13.68 -11.22
N ILE A 11 -4.03 -12.38 -11.05
CA ILE A 11 -2.99 -11.78 -10.21
C ILE A 11 -3.45 -11.85 -8.75
N PRO A 12 -2.69 -12.50 -7.86
CA PRO A 12 -3.07 -12.56 -6.45
C PRO A 12 -3.14 -11.16 -5.83
N MET A 13 -4.22 -10.91 -5.09
CA MET A 13 -4.43 -9.66 -4.39
C MET A 13 -4.41 -9.89 -2.88
N TYR A 14 -3.81 -8.96 -2.17
CA TYR A 14 -3.74 -8.96 -0.71
C TYR A 14 -4.43 -7.74 -0.15
N VAL A 15 -5.05 -7.88 1.00
CA VAL A 15 -5.60 -6.76 1.77
C VAL A 15 -5.17 -6.90 3.22
N SER A 16 -4.79 -5.78 3.82
CA SER A 16 -4.44 -5.75 5.24
C SER A 16 -5.68 -5.72 6.12
N THR A 17 -5.62 -6.39 7.26
CA THR A 17 -6.65 -6.26 8.31
C THR A 17 -6.79 -4.82 8.77
N ILE A 18 -5.72 -4.02 8.70
CA ILE A 18 -5.76 -2.60 9.01
C ILE A 18 -6.70 -1.87 8.05
N THR A 19 -6.57 -2.13 6.76
CA THR A 19 -7.44 -1.53 5.74
C THR A 19 -8.88 -1.97 5.91
N VAL A 20 -9.11 -3.25 6.23
CA VAL A 20 -10.45 -3.76 6.52
C VAL A 20 -11.06 -3.01 7.71
N ALA A 21 -10.27 -2.82 8.77
CA ALA A 21 -10.74 -2.09 9.94
C ALA A 21 -11.11 -0.64 9.62
N GLU A 22 -10.31 0.03 8.81
CA GLU A 22 -10.60 1.41 8.37
C GLU A 22 -11.90 1.46 7.55
N TYR A 23 -12.11 0.50 6.66
CA TYR A 23 -13.34 0.42 5.88
C TYR A 23 -14.56 0.23 6.78
N CYS A 24 -14.44 -0.61 7.80
CA CYS A 24 -15.55 -0.94 8.71
C CYS A 24 -15.96 0.24 9.63
N VAL A 25 -15.24 1.35 9.60
CA VAL A 25 -15.68 2.55 10.33
C VAL A 25 -17.00 3.08 9.77
N ASN A 26 -17.15 3.06 8.44
CA ASN A 26 -18.35 3.56 7.76
C ASN A 26 -19.01 2.56 6.83
N GLY A 27 -18.41 1.40 6.63
CA GLY A 27 -18.90 0.36 5.73
C GLY A 27 -19.13 -0.96 6.45
N ASP A 28 -19.76 -1.89 5.76
CA ASP A 28 -20.00 -3.23 6.28
C ASP A 28 -19.02 -4.21 5.65
N ILE A 29 -18.48 -5.10 6.46
CA ILE A 29 -17.49 -6.09 6.02
C ILE A 29 -18.03 -6.97 4.89
N SER A 30 -19.35 -7.20 4.84
CA SER A 30 -19.97 -8.00 3.79
C SER A 30 -19.86 -7.37 2.40
N GLU A 31 -19.58 -6.07 2.33
CA GLU A 31 -19.39 -5.35 1.06
C GLU A 31 -18.03 -5.60 0.43
N LEU A 32 -17.08 -6.16 1.19
CA LEU A 32 -15.73 -6.40 0.71
C LEU A 32 -15.60 -7.76 0.03
N PRO A 33 -14.84 -7.86 -1.09
CA PRO A 33 -14.68 -9.11 -1.84
C PRO A 33 -13.62 -10.00 -1.20
N LEU A 34 -13.81 -10.37 0.08
CA LEU A 34 -12.79 -11.09 0.86
C LEU A 34 -12.50 -12.50 0.34
N ARG A 35 -13.40 -13.08 -0.46
CA ARG A 35 -13.18 -14.39 -1.07
C ARG A 35 -12.17 -14.33 -2.23
N SER A 36 -12.01 -13.16 -2.83
CA SER A 36 -11.14 -12.95 -3.99
C SER A 36 -9.77 -12.39 -3.62
N VAL A 37 -9.54 -12.12 -2.33
CA VAL A 37 -8.29 -11.52 -1.86
C VAL A 37 -7.74 -12.34 -0.70
N ARG A 38 -6.42 -12.26 -0.51
CA ARG A 38 -5.75 -12.85 0.64
C ARG A 38 -5.63 -11.81 1.74
N ILE A 39 -5.95 -12.18 2.97
CA ILE A 39 -5.94 -11.26 4.10
C ILE A 39 -4.62 -11.38 4.83
N ILE A 40 -3.94 -10.24 5.03
CA ILE A 40 -2.68 -10.19 5.78
C ILE A 40 -2.94 -9.51 7.11
N PRO A 41 -2.86 -10.24 8.24
CA PRO A 41 -2.92 -9.60 9.55
C PRO A 41 -1.60 -8.92 9.87
N PHE A 42 -1.66 -7.82 10.62
CA PHE A 42 -0.45 -7.17 11.11
C PHE A 42 0.08 -7.97 12.30
N ASN A 43 1.26 -8.56 12.15
CA ASN A 43 1.86 -9.44 13.13
C ASN A 43 3.20 -8.90 13.66
N ILE A 44 3.78 -9.64 14.60
CA ILE A 44 5.02 -9.23 15.26
C ILE A 44 6.18 -9.06 14.27
N GLN A 45 6.26 -9.86 13.21
CA GLN A 45 7.33 -9.72 12.21
C GLN A 45 7.26 -8.40 11.44
N HIS A 46 6.10 -7.77 11.38
CA HIS A 46 5.92 -6.49 10.71
C HIS A 46 6.34 -5.31 11.59
N ALA A 47 6.32 -5.48 12.90
CA ALA A 47 6.53 -4.38 13.83
C ALA A 47 7.91 -3.71 13.72
N PRO A 48 9.04 -4.44 13.65
CA PRO A 48 10.34 -3.79 13.50
C PRO A 48 10.48 -3.06 12.16
N VAL A 49 9.93 -3.61 11.10
CA VAL A 49 9.97 -2.99 9.77
C VAL A 49 9.16 -1.70 9.77
N ALA A 50 7.94 -1.74 10.32
CA ALA A 50 7.08 -0.56 10.45
C ALA A 50 7.77 0.53 11.29
N GLY A 51 8.36 0.14 12.41
CA GLY A 51 9.11 1.06 13.27
C GLY A 51 10.29 1.70 12.55
N GLY A 52 11.04 0.93 11.77
CA GLY A 52 12.14 1.45 10.96
C GLY A 52 11.69 2.44 9.91
N PHE A 53 10.60 2.14 9.22
CA PHE A 53 10.02 3.06 8.23
C PHE A 53 9.51 4.34 8.88
N ALA A 54 8.82 4.22 10.02
CA ALA A 54 8.32 5.37 10.77
C ALA A 54 9.46 6.27 11.23
N SER A 55 10.57 5.68 11.70
CA SER A 55 11.74 6.41 12.15
C SER A 55 12.30 7.31 11.03
N VAL A 56 12.40 6.78 9.81
CA VAL A 56 12.84 7.55 8.65
C VAL A 56 11.91 8.73 8.39
N LEU A 57 10.60 8.49 8.40
CA LEU A 57 9.61 9.52 8.09
C LEU A 57 9.53 10.60 9.16
N TYR A 58 9.61 10.24 10.43
CA TYR A 58 9.61 11.22 11.52
C TYR A 58 10.87 12.08 11.49
N SER A 59 12.01 11.51 11.16
CA SER A 59 13.25 12.26 10.99
C SER A 59 13.14 13.25 9.82
N ALA A 60 12.59 12.82 8.70
CA ALA A 60 12.37 13.66 7.53
C ALA A 60 11.40 14.80 7.83
N ARG A 61 10.32 14.51 8.57
CA ARG A 61 9.34 15.51 9.00
C ARG A 61 9.98 16.55 9.92
N LYS A 62 10.80 16.10 10.87
CA LYS A 62 11.50 16.98 11.79
C LYS A 62 12.48 17.90 11.07
N ALA A 63 13.09 17.42 9.98
CA ALA A 63 13.97 18.19 9.12
C ALA A 63 13.24 19.03 8.07
N ASN A 64 11.91 19.05 8.08
CA ASN A 64 11.05 19.71 7.09
C ASN A 64 11.23 19.17 5.66
N ASP A 65 11.75 17.97 5.49
CA ASP A 65 11.92 17.33 4.19
C ASP A 65 10.60 16.83 3.60
N ILE A 66 9.61 16.56 4.46
CA ILE A 66 8.27 16.15 4.06
C ILE A 66 7.23 16.97 4.83
N SER A 67 6.10 17.21 4.16
CA SER A 67 4.95 17.91 4.75
C SER A 67 3.88 16.88 5.06
N VAL A 68 3.87 16.36 6.29
CA VAL A 68 2.86 15.43 6.79
C VAL A 68 2.27 16.02 8.07
N ASP A 69 1.08 16.57 7.96
CA ASP A 69 0.45 17.30 9.07
C ASP A 69 -0.22 16.38 10.09
N ASN A 70 -0.53 15.13 9.70
CA ASN A 70 -1.30 14.25 10.53
C ASN A 70 -0.44 13.19 11.19
N ARG A 71 -0.42 13.18 12.53
CA ARG A 71 0.33 12.21 13.33
C ARG A 71 -0.13 10.76 13.11
N LEU A 72 -1.36 10.57 12.62
CA LEU A 72 -1.93 9.24 12.39
C LEU A 72 -1.58 8.66 11.01
N ILE A 73 -1.26 9.51 10.04
CA ILE A 73 -0.94 9.06 8.68
C ILE A 73 0.33 8.20 8.69
N ILE A 74 1.40 8.67 9.33
CA ILE A 74 2.67 7.94 9.37
C ILE A 74 2.51 6.56 10.00
N PRO A 75 1.93 6.41 11.22
CA PRO A 75 1.80 5.09 11.82
C PRO A 75 0.96 4.11 11.01
N ASN A 76 -0.12 4.55 10.41
CA ASN A 76 -1.00 3.66 9.63
C ASN A 76 -0.34 3.24 8.32
N ASP A 77 0.21 4.19 7.57
CA ASP A 77 0.82 3.92 6.28
C ASP A 77 2.05 3.02 6.41
N VAL A 78 2.91 3.25 7.41
CA VAL A 78 4.11 2.42 7.59
C VAL A 78 3.77 0.98 7.95
N LYS A 79 2.66 0.74 8.63
CA LYS A 79 2.21 -0.63 8.92
C LYS A 79 1.82 -1.36 7.64
N LEU A 80 1.13 -0.67 6.73
CA LEU A 80 0.78 -1.23 5.43
C LEU A 80 2.03 -1.47 4.58
N PHE A 81 2.96 -0.53 4.56
CA PHE A 81 4.22 -0.68 3.84
C PHE A 81 5.04 -1.85 4.39
N ALA A 82 5.08 -2.01 5.72
CA ALA A 82 5.78 -3.12 6.36
C ALA A 82 5.19 -4.46 5.97
N GLN A 83 3.87 -4.57 5.91
CA GLN A 83 3.21 -5.80 5.47
C GLN A 83 3.55 -6.12 4.03
N ALA A 84 3.56 -5.13 3.14
CA ALA A 84 3.95 -5.32 1.74
C ALA A 84 5.41 -5.78 1.64
N GLU A 85 6.31 -5.17 2.40
CA GLU A 85 7.73 -5.51 2.38
C GLU A 85 8.00 -6.91 2.92
N CYS A 86 7.28 -7.33 3.94
CA CYS A 86 7.46 -8.64 4.57
C CYS A 86 6.75 -9.79 3.84
N THR A 87 5.99 -9.50 2.79
CA THR A 87 5.28 -10.51 2.01
C THR A 87 6.02 -10.71 0.68
N PRO A 88 6.80 -11.82 0.51
CA PRO A 88 7.76 -11.95 -0.59
C PRO A 88 7.18 -11.86 -1.99
N ASP A 89 5.94 -12.28 -2.18
CA ASP A 89 5.30 -12.27 -3.51
C ASP A 89 4.52 -10.99 -3.80
N VAL A 90 4.53 -10.02 -2.89
CA VAL A 90 3.94 -8.70 -3.13
C VAL A 90 4.92 -7.86 -3.95
N LYS A 91 4.49 -7.48 -5.15
CA LYS A 91 5.27 -6.65 -6.08
C LYS A 91 4.82 -5.21 -6.09
N TYR A 92 3.55 -4.96 -5.79
CA TYR A 92 2.93 -3.65 -5.92
C TYR A 92 2.11 -3.29 -4.69
N PHE A 93 2.23 -2.04 -4.28
CA PHE A 93 1.37 -1.43 -3.28
C PHE A 93 0.39 -0.53 -4.02
N VAL A 94 -0.88 -0.94 -4.10
CA VAL A 94 -1.91 -0.27 -4.88
C VAL A 94 -2.73 0.62 -3.95
N THR A 95 -2.84 1.89 -4.27
CA THR A 95 -3.55 2.84 -3.41
C THR A 95 -4.17 3.97 -4.22
N SER A 96 -5.23 4.57 -3.67
CA SER A 96 -5.79 5.82 -4.16
C SER A 96 -5.18 7.04 -3.48
N ASP A 97 -4.38 6.84 -2.45
CA ASP A 97 -3.75 7.93 -1.70
C ASP A 97 -2.51 8.43 -2.43
N THR A 98 -2.58 9.68 -2.89
CA THR A 98 -1.49 10.31 -3.64
C THR A 98 -0.27 10.63 -2.77
N LYS A 99 -0.43 10.65 -1.45
CA LYS A 99 0.66 10.94 -0.50
C LYS A 99 1.59 9.75 -0.28
N SER A 100 1.09 8.54 -0.46
CA SER A 100 1.86 7.30 -0.25
C SER A 100 3.13 7.25 -1.09
N SER A 101 3.07 7.72 -2.33
CA SER A 101 4.22 7.76 -3.23
C SER A 101 5.40 8.53 -2.64
N LYS A 102 5.12 9.69 -2.04
CA LYS A 102 6.15 10.53 -1.41
C LYS A 102 6.76 9.85 -0.19
N LEU A 103 5.91 9.20 0.62
CA LEU A 103 6.36 8.50 1.81
C LEU A 103 7.25 7.31 1.45
N ILE A 104 6.85 6.51 0.47
CA ILE A 104 7.64 5.37 -0.02
C ILE A 104 8.96 5.86 -0.61
N GLY A 105 8.94 6.94 -1.39
CA GLY A 105 10.14 7.53 -1.96
C GLY A 105 11.13 7.95 -0.89
N LYS A 106 10.65 8.57 0.19
CA LYS A 106 11.49 9.00 1.30
C LYS A 106 12.09 7.83 2.06
N ILE A 107 11.30 6.80 2.31
CA ILE A 107 11.76 5.57 2.95
C ILE A 107 12.85 4.91 2.10
N SER A 108 12.67 4.86 0.79
CA SER A 108 13.59 4.21 -0.15
C SER A 108 14.97 4.86 -0.19
N GLU A 109 15.10 6.11 0.23
CA GLU A 109 16.39 6.78 0.32
C GLU A 109 17.30 6.16 1.39
N GLN A 110 16.73 5.51 2.41
CA GLN A 110 17.49 5.00 3.54
C GLN A 110 17.26 3.52 3.85
N LYS A 111 16.17 2.94 3.34
CA LYS A 111 15.82 1.54 3.57
C LYS A 111 15.58 0.85 2.23
N SER A 112 15.81 -0.45 2.19
CA SER A 112 15.46 -1.26 1.04
C SER A 112 13.95 -1.47 0.99
N VAL A 113 13.34 -1.20 -0.15
CA VAL A 113 11.91 -1.41 -0.40
C VAL A 113 11.78 -2.26 -1.65
N SER A 114 11.14 -3.43 -1.53
CA SER A 114 11.06 -4.42 -2.59
C SER A 114 9.79 -4.33 -3.43
N PHE A 115 8.83 -3.49 -3.04
CA PHE A 115 7.59 -3.29 -3.79
C PHE A 115 7.58 -1.93 -4.47
N GLU A 116 6.74 -1.81 -5.50
CA GLU A 116 6.53 -0.54 -6.21
C GLU A 116 5.18 0.06 -5.84
N HIS A 117 5.12 1.37 -5.74
CA HIS A 117 3.87 2.10 -5.55
C HIS A 117 3.09 2.14 -6.86
N MET A 118 1.79 1.90 -6.76
CA MET A 118 0.89 1.95 -7.91
C MET A 118 -0.33 2.79 -7.56
N ASP A 119 -0.53 3.89 -8.31
CA ASP A 119 -1.65 4.79 -8.12
C ASP A 119 -2.82 4.32 -8.99
N ILE A 120 -3.99 4.05 -8.38
CA ILE A 120 -5.18 3.63 -9.12
C ILE A 120 -5.75 4.72 -10.01
N HIS A 121 -5.33 5.96 -9.86
CA HIS A 121 -5.73 7.07 -10.74
C HIS A 121 -5.01 7.01 -12.08
N VAL A 122 -3.88 6.30 -12.17
CA VAL A 122 -3.22 6.02 -13.45
C VAL A 122 -3.88 4.79 -14.07
N PRO A 123 -4.31 4.83 -15.33
CA PRO A 123 -4.93 3.66 -15.95
C PRO A 123 -4.03 2.43 -15.92
N TYR A 124 -4.60 1.27 -15.64
CA TYR A 124 -3.82 0.03 -15.55
C TYR A 124 -3.13 -0.32 -16.88
N THR A 125 -3.72 0.06 -18.00
CA THR A 125 -3.13 -0.14 -19.32
C THR A 125 -1.79 0.59 -19.46
N GLU A 126 -1.72 1.80 -18.92
CA GLU A 126 -0.51 2.62 -18.91
C GLU A 126 0.51 2.06 -17.92
N GLN A 127 0.05 1.69 -16.73
CA GLN A 127 0.90 1.19 -15.65
C GLN A 127 1.60 -0.12 -16.02
N PHE A 128 0.90 -1.02 -16.72
CA PHE A 128 1.43 -2.32 -17.10
C PHE A 128 1.91 -2.38 -18.56
N GLY A 129 1.86 -1.25 -19.27
CA GLY A 129 2.26 -1.23 -20.68
C GLY A 129 1.37 -2.04 -21.60
N VAL A 130 0.11 -2.25 -21.21
CA VAL A 130 -0.86 -3.01 -21.99
C VAL A 130 -1.53 -2.09 -22.97
N LEU A 131 -1.47 -2.44 -24.27
CA LEU A 131 -2.18 -1.68 -25.28
C LEU A 131 -3.69 -1.87 -25.10
N PRO A 132 -4.48 -0.78 -25.15
CA PRO A 132 -5.93 -0.92 -25.08
C PRO A 132 -6.40 -1.71 -26.28
N MET A 133 -7.13 -2.79 -26.00
CA MET A 133 -7.78 -3.59 -27.05
C MET A 133 -8.99 -2.82 -27.55
N THR A 134 -8.85 -2.20 -28.69
CA THR A 134 -10.00 -1.69 -29.43
C THR A 134 -10.68 -2.85 -30.15
N VAL A 135 -11.87 -3.12 -29.75
CA VAL A 135 -12.70 -4.10 -30.42
C VAL A 135 -13.38 -3.43 -31.59
#